data_f0e904f1e1d4cf1e9273bfec2a5fd18a
#
_entry.id   f0e904f1e1d4cf1e9273bfec2a5fd18a
#
_cell.length_a   1.000
_cell.length_b   1.000
_cell.length_c   1.000
_cell.angle_alpha   90.00
_cell.angle_beta   90.00
_cell.angle_gamma   90.00
#
_symmetry.space_group_name_H-M   'P 1'
#
loop_
_entity.id
_entity.type
_entity.pdbx_description
1 polymer ?
#
loop_
_entity_poly.entity_id
_entity_poly.type
_entity_poly.pdbx_seq_one_letter_code
_entity_poly.pdbx_strand_id
1 'polypeptide(L)'
;MEDLSSRTAQEVLDDHLGLAENWGGEVGFERGLEEDLRRNFSQDIVVLINRGTFHGHEGVRHLARMLGEELPEHRSFKYTYRAVEGRMAFLEWAYEDDNVMVRDGADSYLIENGKIVAQTIHYTVEQK
;
A
#
# COMPACT_ATOMS: atom_id res chain seq x y z
N MET A 1 -7.10 24.89 3.77
CA MET A 1 -7.02 23.69 2.92
C MET A 1 -5.58 23.21 2.86
N GLU A 2 -5.35 21.95 3.07
CA GLU A 2 -4.02 21.36 3.04
C GLU A 2 -3.54 21.18 1.59
N ASP A 3 -2.36 21.70 1.28
CA ASP A 3 -1.75 21.49 -0.04
C ASP A 3 -0.89 20.23 -0.01
N LEU A 4 -1.42 19.15 -0.54
CA LEU A 4 -0.73 17.87 -0.57
C LEU A 4 0.23 17.73 -1.75
N SER A 5 0.14 18.62 -2.75
CA SER A 5 0.93 18.49 -3.98
C SER A 5 2.42 18.80 -3.80
N SER A 6 2.78 19.50 -2.73
CA SER A 6 4.19 19.86 -2.46
C SER A 6 4.91 18.85 -1.59
N ARG A 7 4.26 17.78 -1.17
CA ARG A 7 4.89 16.78 -0.30
C ARG A 7 5.99 16.01 -1.04
N THR A 8 7.04 15.67 -0.30
CA THR A 8 8.12 14.81 -0.79
C THR A 8 7.64 13.35 -0.87
N ALA A 9 8.39 12.53 -1.59
CA ALA A 9 8.10 11.09 -1.65
C ALA A 9 8.12 10.46 -0.26
N GLN A 10 9.05 10.88 0.62
CA GLN A 10 9.12 10.39 1.99
C GLN A 10 7.84 10.73 2.76
N GLU A 11 7.35 11.95 2.63
CA GLU A 11 6.13 12.38 3.32
C GLU A 11 4.91 11.61 2.85
N VAL A 12 4.79 11.36 1.54
CA VAL A 12 3.69 10.58 0.97
C VAL A 12 3.75 9.14 1.45
N LEU A 13 4.94 8.52 1.41
CA LEU A 13 5.10 7.14 1.86
C LEU A 13 4.72 6.99 3.34
N ASP A 14 5.21 7.90 4.19
CA ASP A 14 4.92 7.84 5.61
C ASP A 14 3.43 8.00 5.89
N ASP A 15 2.75 8.91 5.20
CA ASP A 15 1.31 9.11 5.35
C ASP A 15 0.54 7.86 4.89
N HIS A 16 0.90 7.31 3.74
CA HIS A 16 0.30 6.08 3.22
C HIS A 16 0.44 4.91 4.19
N LEU A 17 1.65 4.66 4.69
CA LEU A 17 1.88 3.53 5.59
C LEU A 17 1.15 3.72 6.93
N GLY A 18 1.07 4.95 7.43
CA GLY A 18 0.31 5.24 8.63
C GLY A 18 -1.18 4.96 8.46
N LEU A 19 -1.75 5.31 7.30
CA LEU A 19 -3.16 5.03 7.01
C LEU A 19 -3.39 3.56 6.71
N ALA A 20 -2.45 2.89 6.05
CA ALA A 20 -2.57 1.47 5.73
C ALA A 20 -2.65 0.59 6.98
N GLU A 21 -2.04 0.99 8.07
CA GLU A 21 -2.16 0.29 9.35
C GLU A 21 -3.61 0.19 9.84
N ASN A 22 -4.47 1.10 9.39
CA ASN A 22 -5.87 1.14 9.80
C ASN A 22 -6.82 0.51 8.78
N TRP A 23 -6.31 0.03 7.66
CA TRP A 23 -7.16 -0.57 6.62
C TRP A 23 -7.91 -1.81 7.14
N GLY A 24 -7.29 -2.59 8.02
CA GLY A 24 -7.87 -3.83 8.52
C GLY A 24 -8.62 -3.72 9.85
N GLY A 25 -8.80 -2.51 10.38
CA GLY A 25 -9.44 -2.32 11.66
C GLY A 25 -10.96 -2.49 11.60
N GLU A 26 -11.56 -2.92 12.70
CA GLU A 26 -13.00 -3.19 12.77
C GLU A 26 -13.89 -2.02 12.39
N VAL A 27 -13.45 -0.81 12.64
CA VAL A 27 -14.26 0.41 12.44
C VAL A 27 -13.83 1.18 11.21
N GLY A 28 -12.79 0.76 10.53
CA GLY A 28 -12.13 1.69 9.65
C GLY A 28 -11.59 1.21 8.34
N PHE A 29 -11.83 -0.04 7.93
CA PHE A 29 -11.25 -0.52 6.67
C PHE A 29 -11.58 0.44 5.52
N GLU A 30 -12.86 0.70 5.28
CA GLU A 30 -13.27 1.58 4.18
C GLU A 30 -12.87 3.01 4.43
N ARG A 31 -13.00 3.50 5.67
CA ARG A 31 -12.63 4.88 6.00
C ARG A 31 -11.13 5.12 5.84
N GLY A 32 -10.31 4.21 6.35
CA GLY A 32 -8.86 4.32 6.22
C GLY A 32 -8.41 4.24 4.77
N LEU A 33 -8.99 3.31 4.01
CA LEU A 33 -8.71 3.15 2.60
C LEU A 33 -9.10 4.40 1.80
N GLU A 34 -10.33 4.91 1.99
CA GLU A 34 -10.80 6.08 1.25
C GLU A 34 -9.99 7.34 1.57
N GLU A 35 -9.59 7.51 2.82
CA GLU A 35 -8.72 8.62 3.21
C GLU A 35 -7.35 8.50 2.55
N ASP A 36 -6.77 7.29 2.52
CA ASP A 36 -5.50 7.02 1.88
C ASP A 36 -5.58 7.31 0.36
N LEU A 37 -6.66 6.84 -0.29
CA LEU A 37 -6.88 7.11 -1.71
C LEU A 37 -6.93 8.61 -1.99
N ARG A 38 -7.70 9.34 -1.20
CA ARG A 38 -7.87 10.78 -1.37
C ARG A 38 -6.55 11.53 -1.18
N ARG A 39 -5.78 11.18 -0.17
CA ARG A 39 -4.56 11.89 0.18
C ARG A 39 -3.37 11.49 -0.67
N ASN A 40 -3.22 10.20 -0.95
CA ASN A 40 -1.94 9.65 -1.39
C ASN A 40 -1.93 9.04 -2.78
N PHE A 41 -3.08 8.71 -3.37
CA PHE A 41 -3.12 8.00 -4.64
C PHE A 41 -3.65 8.89 -5.75
N SER A 42 -2.91 8.96 -6.86
CA SER A 42 -3.40 9.59 -8.09
C SER A 42 -4.69 8.89 -8.55
N GLN A 43 -5.62 9.65 -9.12
CA GLN A 43 -6.84 9.07 -9.70
C GLN A 43 -6.54 8.11 -10.84
N ASP A 44 -5.40 8.31 -11.50
CA ASP A 44 -4.97 7.50 -12.65
C ASP A 44 -3.90 6.49 -12.27
N ILE A 45 -3.76 6.17 -10.98
CA ILE A 45 -2.73 5.25 -10.52
C ILE A 45 -2.79 3.91 -11.26
N VAL A 46 -1.61 3.36 -11.53
CA VAL A 46 -1.47 2.00 -12.05
C VAL A 46 -0.71 1.19 -11.01
N VAL A 47 -1.25 0.03 -10.66
CA VAL A 47 -0.59 -0.91 -9.76
C VAL A 47 -0.35 -2.21 -10.50
N LEU A 48 0.89 -2.67 -10.50
CA LEU A 48 1.26 -3.96 -11.08
C LEU A 48 1.62 -4.91 -9.93
N ILE A 49 1.02 -6.08 -9.93
CA ILE A 49 1.39 -7.12 -8.99
C ILE A 49 1.79 -8.37 -9.76
N ASN A 50 2.38 -9.34 -9.10
CA ASN A 50 2.83 -10.55 -9.76
C ASN A 50 1.69 -11.46 -10.23
N ARG A 51 0.43 -11.02 -10.14
CA ARG A 51 -0.76 -11.76 -10.57
C ARG A 51 -1.73 -10.91 -11.37
N GLY A 52 -1.37 -9.67 -11.73
CA GLY A 52 -2.27 -8.86 -12.53
C GLY A 52 -1.99 -7.36 -12.43
N THR A 53 -2.91 -6.58 -12.97
CA THR A 53 -2.83 -5.12 -13.02
C THR A 53 -4.11 -4.50 -12.49
N PHE A 54 -3.99 -3.33 -11.86
CA PHE A 54 -5.12 -2.60 -11.30
C PHE A 54 -4.98 -1.13 -11.70
N HIS A 55 -6.10 -0.48 -12.01
CA HIS A 55 -6.12 0.90 -12.47
C HIS A 55 -7.04 1.77 -11.62
N GLY A 56 -6.54 2.97 -11.26
CA GLY A 56 -7.32 3.99 -10.59
C GLY A 56 -7.71 3.62 -9.18
N HIS A 57 -8.49 4.49 -8.56
CA HIS A 57 -8.96 4.26 -7.18
C HIS A 57 -9.79 2.99 -7.07
N GLU A 58 -10.63 2.70 -8.07
CA GLU A 58 -11.45 1.48 -8.05
C GLU A 58 -10.57 0.23 -8.08
N GLY A 59 -9.48 0.26 -8.86
CA GLY A 59 -8.51 -0.84 -8.88
C GLY A 59 -7.83 -1.03 -7.53
N VAL A 60 -7.47 0.05 -6.85
CA VAL A 60 -6.87 -0.02 -5.52
C VAL A 60 -7.86 -0.57 -4.51
N ARG A 61 -9.14 -0.19 -4.58
CA ARG A 61 -10.17 -0.76 -3.71
C ARG A 61 -10.28 -2.27 -3.87
N HIS A 62 -10.26 -2.73 -5.13
CA HIS A 62 -10.29 -4.17 -5.43
C HIS A 62 -9.05 -4.88 -4.85
N LEU A 63 -7.87 -4.29 -5.07
CA LEU A 63 -6.62 -4.82 -4.54
C LEU A 63 -6.66 -4.90 -3.01
N ALA A 64 -7.17 -3.87 -2.35
CA ALA A 64 -7.27 -3.83 -0.89
C ALA A 64 -8.17 -4.95 -0.34
N ARG A 65 -9.28 -5.24 -1.03
CA ARG A 65 -10.15 -6.36 -0.65
C ARG A 65 -9.43 -7.68 -0.81
N MET A 66 -8.71 -7.86 -1.90
CA MET A 66 -7.93 -9.08 -2.15
C MET A 66 -6.88 -9.31 -1.07
N LEU A 67 -6.12 -8.26 -0.75
CA LEU A 67 -5.12 -8.32 0.32
C LEU A 67 -5.77 -8.63 1.68
N GLY A 68 -6.90 -8.02 1.97
CA GLY A 68 -7.63 -8.27 3.21
C GLY A 68 -8.14 -9.69 3.34
N GLU A 69 -8.48 -10.34 2.23
CA GLU A 69 -8.91 -11.74 2.23
C GLU A 69 -7.73 -12.69 2.39
N GLU A 70 -6.61 -12.38 1.75
CA GLU A 70 -5.42 -13.26 1.79
C GLU A 70 -4.60 -13.08 3.07
N LEU A 71 -4.53 -11.86 3.58
CA LEU A 71 -3.70 -11.47 4.73
C LEU A 71 -4.54 -10.69 5.74
N PRO A 72 -5.49 -11.35 6.43
CA PRO A 72 -6.52 -10.65 7.21
C PRO A 72 -6.06 -10.01 8.51
N GLU A 73 -4.89 -10.43 9.05
CA GLU A 73 -4.41 -9.91 10.33
C GLU A 73 -3.52 -8.70 10.10
N HIS A 74 -4.11 -7.52 9.95
CA HIS A 74 -3.37 -6.31 9.60
C HIS A 74 -2.23 -5.97 10.56
N ARG A 75 -2.30 -6.39 11.82
CA ARG A 75 -1.22 -6.17 12.80
C ARG A 75 -0.02 -7.10 12.60
N SER A 76 -0.16 -8.09 11.72
CA SER A 76 0.90 -9.05 11.45
C SER A 76 1.85 -8.60 10.34
N PHE A 77 1.60 -7.45 9.72
CA PHE A 77 2.53 -6.86 8.76
C PHE A 77 3.71 -6.23 9.47
N LYS A 78 4.90 -6.47 8.96
CA LYS A 78 6.14 -5.86 9.44
C LYS A 78 6.86 -5.24 8.27
N TYR A 79 7.19 -3.95 8.38
CA TYR A 79 7.98 -3.25 7.36
C TYR A 79 9.45 -3.44 7.72
N THR A 80 10.16 -4.21 6.90
CA THR A 80 11.51 -4.64 7.22
C THR A 80 12.60 -3.78 6.61
N TYR A 81 12.27 -3.01 5.56
CA TYR A 81 13.23 -2.11 4.91
C TYR A 81 12.51 -1.02 4.14
N ARG A 82 13.04 0.20 4.16
CA ARG A 82 12.54 1.33 3.36
C ARG A 82 13.71 2.05 2.73
N ALA A 83 13.51 2.52 1.48
CA ALA A 83 14.44 3.40 0.82
C ALA A 83 13.64 4.42 0.01
N VAL A 84 14.06 5.68 0.04
CA VAL A 84 13.43 6.76 -0.72
C VAL A 84 14.52 7.59 -1.35
N GLU A 85 14.41 7.83 -2.65
CA GLU A 85 15.32 8.70 -3.40
C GLU A 85 14.55 9.41 -4.49
N GLY A 86 14.55 10.75 -4.44
CA GLY A 86 13.84 11.54 -5.43
C GLY A 86 12.35 11.22 -5.46
N ARG A 87 11.87 10.72 -6.59
CA ARG A 87 10.46 10.37 -6.81
C ARG A 87 10.16 8.91 -6.52
N MET A 88 11.17 8.12 -6.18
CA MET A 88 11.01 6.67 -6.00
C MET A 88 11.04 6.29 -4.54
N ALA A 89 10.24 5.31 -4.19
CA ALA A 89 10.26 4.70 -2.86
C ALA A 89 10.22 3.18 -3.00
N PHE A 90 10.81 2.50 -2.06
CA PHE A 90 10.87 1.04 -2.01
C PHE A 90 10.62 0.57 -0.60
N LEU A 91 9.83 -0.50 -0.47
CA LEU A 91 9.45 -1.06 0.82
C LEU A 91 9.57 -2.58 0.75
N GLU A 92 10.22 -3.18 1.75
CA GLU A 92 10.14 -4.62 1.95
C GLU A 92 9.33 -4.90 3.20
N TRP A 93 8.55 -5.98 3.17
CA TRP A 93 7.69 -6.33 4.29
C TRP A 93 7.52 -7.84 4.41
N ALA A 94 7.07 -8.25 5.57
CA ALA A 94 6.76 -9.63 5.87
C ALA A 94 5.42 -9.68 6.60
N TYR A 95 4.81 -10.85 6.59
CA TYR A 95 3.53 -11.09 7.23
C TYR A 95 3.49 -12.52 7.75
N GLU A 96 2.90 -12.71 8.91
CA GLU A 96 2.68 -14.06 9.41
C GLU A 96 1.48 -14.07 10.37
N ASP A 97 0.55 -15.00 10.12
CA ASP A 97 -0.52 -15.30 11.06
C ASP A 97 -0.56 -16.82 11.29
N ASP A 98 -1.64 -17.33 11.90
CA ASP A 98 -1.73 -18.75 12.23
C ASP A 98 -1.87 -19.64 10.99
N ASN A 99 -2.28 -19.10 9.87
CA ASN A 99 -2.64 -19.86 8.68
C ASN A 99 -1.70 -19.69 7.51
N VAL A 100 -1.12 -18.51 7.35
CA VAL A 100 -0.30 -18.16 6.19
C VAL A 100 0.87 -17.28 6.57
N MET A 101 1.87 -17.20 5.68
CA MET A 101 2.97 -16.26 5.85
C MET A 101 3.43 -15.71 4.49
N VAL A 102 4.03 -14.53 4.53
CA VAL A 102 4.73 -13.90 3.40
C VAL A 102 6.13 -13.53 3.86
N ARG A 103 7.15 -13.99 3.13
CA ARG A 103 8.55 -13.71 3.44
C ARG A 103 9.21 -12.81 2.40
N ASP A 104 8.56 -12.56 1.28
CA ASP A 104 9.13 -11.86 0.13
C ASP A 104 8.35 -10.62 -0.30
N GLY A 105 7.63 -9.99 0.62
CA GLY A 105 6.86 -8.79 0.30
C GLY A 105 7.75 -7.64 -0.12
N ALA A 106 7.43 -7.00 -1.25
CA ALA A 106 8.16 -5.83 -1.73
C ALA A 106 7.24 -4.95 -2.57
N ASP A 107 7.27 -3.65 -2.27
CA ASP A 107 6.52 -2.64 -2.99
C ASP A 107 7.48 -1.59 -3.52
N SER A 108 7.23 -1.12 -4.75
CA SER A 108 7.93 0.04 -5.31
C SER A 108 6.90 1.10 -5.66
N TYR A 109 7.28 2.36 -5.50
CA TYR A 109 6.38 3.50 -5.72
C TYR A 109 7.06 4.54 -6.59
N LEU A 110 6.28 5.14 -7.50
CA LEU A 110 6.66 6.38 -8.17
C LEU A 110 5.72 7.46 -7.67
N ILE A 111 6.28 8.54 -7.15
CA ILE A 111 5.52 9.60 -6.48
C ILE A 111 5.79 10.92 -7.19
N GLU A 112 4.73 11.57 -7.65
CA GLU A 112 4.81 12.86 -8.34
C GLU A 112 3.69 13.77 -7.85
N ASN A 113 4.02 15.04 -7.64
CA ASN A 113 3.05 16.05 -7.20
C ASN A 113 2.30 15.62 -5.94
N GLY A 114 3.02 14.99 -5.01
CA GLY A 114 2.46 14.58 -3.73
C GLY A 114 1.50 13.39 -3.81
N LYS A 115 1.55 12.61 -4.90
CA LYS A 115 0.67 11.46 -5.10
C LYS A 115 1.47 10.27 -5.61
N ILE A 116 1.04 9.07 -5.23
CA ILE A 116 1.54 7.83 -5.81
C ILE A 116 0.89 7.68 -7.18
N VAL A 117 1.69 7.71 -8.24
CA VAL A 117 1.19 7.60 -9.61
C VAL A 117 1.38 6.20 -10.19
N ALA A 118 2.31 5.43 -9.65
CA ALA A 118 2.54 4.04 -10.05
C ALA A 118 3.06 3.27 -8.86
N GLN A 119 2.72 2.00 -8.79
CA GLN A 119 3.14 1.13 -7.70
C GLN A 119 3.30 -0.29 -8.22
N THR A 120 4.30 -0.99 -7.73
CA THR A 120 4.42 -2.43 -7.93
C THR A 120 4.35 -3.13 -6.59
N ILE A 121 3.76 -4.31 -6.56
CA ILE A 121 3.68 -5.12 -5.34
C ILE A 121 4.04 -6.56 -5.71
N HIS A 122 4.93 -7.15 -4.95
CA HIS A 122 5.27 -8.56 -5.09
C HIS A 122 5.15 -9.26 -3.75
N TYR A 123 4.46 -10.38 -3.71
CA TYR A 123 4.45 -11.24 -2.52
C TYR A 123 3.96 -12.63 -2.88
N THR A 124 4.41 -13.62 -2.12
CA THR A 124 3.96 -15.00 -2.22
C THR A 124 3.31 -15.41 -0.91
N VAL A 125 2.09 -15.91 -0.98
CA VAL A 125 1.38 -16.43 0.20
C VAL A 125 1.76 -17.88 0.38
N GLU A 126 2.38 -18.21 1.51
CA GLU A 126 2.75 -19.57 1.86
C GLU A 126 1.78 -20.12 2.89
N GLN A 127 1.21 -21.27 2.63
CA GLN A 127 0.30 -21.94 3.57
C GLN A 127 1.12 -22.60 4.68
N LYS A 128 0.58 -22.56 5.89
CA LYS A 128 1.19 -23.24 7.03
C LYS A 128 0.61 -24.62 7.28
#